data_059d5f88c5dd809e47f3e49dca1f731d
#
_entry.id   059d5f88c5dd809e47f3e49dca1f731d
#
_cell.length_a   1.000
_cell.length_b   1.000
_cell.length_c   1.000
_cell.angle_alpha   90.00
_cell.angle_beta   90.00
_cell.angle_gamma   90.00
#
_symmetry.space_group_name_H-M   'P 1'
#
loop_
_entity.id
_entity.type
_entity.pdbx_description
1 polymer ?
#
loop_
_entity_poly.entity_id
_entity_poly.type
_entity_poly.pdbx_seq_one_letter_code
_entity_poly.pdbx_strand_id
1 'polypeptide(L)'
;MNIEMAYLLGMILGNGEIQQNSTETKITIDIPHKNLYTDDMKDTSVYVKASLFDIQSILEPLIGQHLIQSETKHSTKITFSKPNNEYVMREILRLVGSGTHHSTMKMNEELFSITSDEKKALLRGIADVTGYIRASNIAFKKESKQHRVYIEIPGNWYMVIDIANMLKAVDIPVQTIDFGHPNFRDSNVDKYNEGKKYYWKKEHQVKIYANEFLPIGFNIKHKQEALEKYSEELIKKNPNMKTHKFYWEKPIRRKTKPNHPCENDEALPEEIRGKHFESWPDLAGLLGYGE
;
A
#
# COMPACT_ATOMS: atom_id res chain seq x y z
N MET A 1 -3.38 4.23 -21.08
CA MET A 1 -3.36 5.21 -19.95
C MET A 1 -1.95 5.76 -19.87
N ASN A 2 -1.69 6.95 -19.30
CA ASN A 2 -0.32 7.39 -19.07
C ASN A 2 0.13 7.04 -17.63
N ILE A 3 1.45 7.19 -17.38
CA ILE A 3 2.07 6.81 -16.10
C ILE A 3 1.54 7.65 -14.94
N GLU A 4 1.31 8.94 -15.15
CA GLU A 4 0.80 9.87 -14.12
C GLU A 4 -0.66 9.54 -13.75
N MET A 5 -1.47 9.13 -14.72
CA MET A 5 -2.84 8.65 -14.48
C MET A 5 -2.83 7.34 -13.70
N ALA A 6 -1.96 6.40 -14.03
CA ALA A 6 -1.81 5.16 -13.29
C ALA A 6 -1.39 5.42 -11.83
N TYR A 7 -0.47 6.37 -11.63
CA TYR A 7 -0.05 6.81 -10.30
C TYR A 7 -1.21 7.41 -9.50
N LEU A 8 -1.98 8.33 -10.10
CA LEU A 8 -3.16 8.93 -9.46
C LEU A 8 -4.20 7.86 -9.08
N LEU A 9 -4.49 6.92 -10.00
CA LEU A 9 -5.40 5.80 -9.70
C LEU A 9 -4.91 4.96 -8.54
N GLY A 10 -3.61 4.70 -8.47
CA GLY A 10 -3.01 4.00 -7.34
C GLY A 10 -3.23 4.73 -6.01
N MET A 11 -3.08 6.04 -5.97
CA MET A 11 -3.34 6.84 -4.77
C MET A 11 -4.82 6.79 -4.35
N ILE A 12 -5.74 6.85 -5.33
CA ILE A 12 -7.20 6.78 -5.08
C ILE A 12 -7.57 5.39 -4.53
N LEU A 13 -7.10 4.32 -5.16
CA LEU A 13 -7.35 2.95 -4.71
C LEU A 13 -6.75 2.68 -3.33
N GLY A 14 -5.60 3.28 -3.04
CA GLY A 14 -4.91 3.14 -1.75
C GLY A 14 -5.67 3.79 -0.60
N ASN A 15 -6.05 5.05 -0.73
CA ASN A 15 -6.72 5.79 0.36
C ASN A 15 -7.58 6.96 -0.15
N GLY A 16 -8.36 6.75 -1.21
CA GLY A 16 -9.21 7.76 -1.82
C GLY A 16 -10.68 7.63 -1.49
N GLU A 17 -11.38 8.74 -1.72
CA GLU A 17 -12.84 8.86 -1.68
C GLU A 17 -13.30 9.61 -2.92
N ILE A 18 -14.38 9.15 -3.53
CA ILE A 18 -15.01 9.75 -4.72
C ILE A 18 -16.42 10.20 -4.36
N GLN A 19 -16.70 11.47 -4.54
CA GLN A 19 -18.03 12.07 -4.39
C GLN A 19 -18.47 12.59 -5.74
N GLN A 20 -19.49 11.98 -6.32
CA GLN A 20 -20.03 12.34 -7.63
C GLN A 20 -21.42 12.94 -7.51
N ASN A 21 -21.65 14.04 -8.21
CA ASN A 21 -22.98 14.59 -8.47
C ASN A 21 -23.30 14.57 -9.98
N SER A 22 -24.37 15.19 -10.41
CA SER A 22 -24.80 15.21 -11.80
C SER A 22 -23.85 15.91 -12.77
N THR A 23 -23.01 16.81 -12.32
CA THR A 23 -22.17 17.68 -13.15
C THR A 23 -20.68 17.48 -12.93
N GLU A 24 -20.27 17.20 -11.70
CA GLU A 24 -18.87 17.11 -11.34
C GLU A 24 -18.58 15.93 -10.40
N THR A 25 -17.33 15.51 -10.40
CA THR A 25 -16.77 14.55 -9.44
C THR A 25 -15.69 15.21 -8.62
N LYS A 26 -15.80 15.06 -7.30
CA LYS A 26 -14.80 15.45 -6.32
C LYS A 26 -14.05 14.22 -5.85
N ILE A 27 -12.72 14.29 -5.87
CA ILE A 27 -11.83 13.26 -5.37
C ILE A 27 -11.07 13.81 -4.18
N THR A 28 -11.03 13.04 -3.11
CA THR A 28 -10.26 13.31 -1.91
C THR A 28 -9.34 12.13 -1.64
N ILE A 29 -8.04 12.37 -1.46
CA ILE A 29 -7.05 11.36 -1.10
C ILE A 29 -6.51 11.72 0.29
N ASP A 30 -6.67 10.83 1.25
CA ASP A 30 -6.16 11.01 2.61
C ASP A 30 -4.75 10.40 2.71
N ILE A 31 -3.77 11.19 3.12
CA ILE A 31 -2.37 10.80 3.23
C ILE A 31 -1.99 10.79 4.71
N PRO A 32 -1.97 9.63 5.37
CA PRO A 32 -1.57 9.52 6.76
C PRO A 32 -0.09 9.90 6.93
N HIS A 33 0.21 10.84 7.82
CA HIS A 33 1.58 11.31 8.06
C HIS A 33 2.51 10.17 8.48
N LYS A 34 1.98 9.18 9.20
CA LYS A 34 2.74 7.98 9.62
C LYS A 34 3.39 7.23 8.44
N ASN A 35 2.79 7.30 7.25
CA ASN A 35 3.28 6.62 6.04
C ASN A 35 4.34 7.45 5.28
N LEU A 36 4.50 8.71 5.65
CA LEU A 36 5.47 9.62 5.06
C LEU A 36 6.83 9.63 5.78
N TYR A 37 6.93 8.95 6.93
CA TYR A 37 8.16 8.93 7.71
C TYR A 37 9.03 7.72 7.37
N THR A 38 10.35 7.94 7.48
CA THR A 38 11.35 6.87 7.54
C THR A 38 11.97 6.84 8.94
N ASP A 39 12.60 5.70 9.30
CA ASP A 39 13.11 5.49 10.68
C ASP A 39 14.22 6.49 11.10
N ASP A 40 14.87 7.16 10.14
CA ASP A 40 16.00 8.05 10.37
C ASP A 40 15.59 9.54 10.59
N MET A 41 14.28 9.85 10.61
CA MET A 41 13.79 11.23 10.57
C MET A 41 13.57 11.85 11.96
N LYS A 42 14.10 13.07 12.14
CA LYS A 42 13.94 13.84 13.39
C LYS A 42 12.84 14.90 13.31
N ASP A 43 12.66 15.56 12.17
CA ASP A 43 11.64 16.59 11.97
C ASP A 43 10.60 16.12 10.96
N THR A 44 9.48 15.66 11.49
CA THR A 44 8.40 15.07 10.70
C THR A 44 7.63 16.10 9.87
N SER A 45 7.55 17.37 10.30
CA SER A 45 6.77 18.40 9.61
C SER A 45 7.39 18.80 8.27
N VAL A 46 8.73 18.87 8.22
CA VAL A 46 9.47 19.18 6.98
C VAL A 46 9.26 18.07 5.95
N TYR A 47 9.32 16.82 6.37
CA TYR A 47 9.16 15.68 5.48
C TYR A 47 7.73 15.52 4.97
N VAL A 48 6.72 15.86 5.77
CA VAL A 48 5.32 15.90 5.31
C VAL A 48 5.19 16.92 4.18
N LYS A 49 5.69 18.14 4.37
CA LYS A 49 5.64 19.19 3.34
C LYS A 49 6.40 18.79 2.07
N ALA A 50 7.60 18.23 2.21
CA ALA A 50 8.39 17.75 1.08
C ALA A 50 7.65 16.63 0.30
N SER A 51 7.05 15.68 1.01
CA SER A 51 6.23 14.62 0.39
C SER A 51 5.05 15.16 -0.40
N LEU A 52 4.34 16.13 0.18
CA LEU A 52 3.20 16.76 -0.48
C LEU A 52 3.64 17.53 -1.73
N PHE A 53 4.79 18.22 -1.67
CA PHE A 53 5.35 18.90 -2.82
C PHE A 53 5.72 17.91 -3.94
N ASP A 54 6.35 16.78 -3.62
CA ASP A 54 6.68 15.74 -4.60
C ASP A 54 5.41 15.20 -5.28
N ILE A 55 4.34 14.95 -4.52
CA ILE A 55 3.05 14.49 -5.05
C ILE A 55 2.40 15.56 -5.93
N GLN A 56 2.34 16.82 -5.46
CA GLN A 56 1.72 17.91 -6.21
C GLN A 56 2.41 18.15 -7.55
N SER A 57 3.75 18.09 -7.58
CA SER A 57 4.52 18.31 -8.80
C SER A 57 4.20 17.30 -9.91
N ILE A 58 3.67 16.14 -9.57
CA ILE A 58 3.23 15.12 -10.51
C ILE A 58 1.74 15.30 -10.89
N LEU A 59 0.90 15.54 -9.89
CA LEU A 59 -0.55 15.50 -10.09
C LEU A 59 -1.12 16.81 -10.66
N GLU A 60 -0.60 17.98 -10.27
CA GLU A 60 -1.14 19.27 -10.73
C GLU A 60 -1.03 19.45 -12.25
N PRO A 61 0.07 19.08 -12.93
CA PRO A 61 0.13 19.10 -14.39
C PRO A 61 -0.88 18.16 -15.06
N LEU A 62 -1.09 16.96 -14.49
CA LEU A 62 -2.06 15.99 -15.01
C LEU A 62 -3.50 16.49 -14.88
N ILE A 63 -3.82 17.07 -13.71
CA ILE A 63 -5.17 17.53 -13.38
C ILE A 63 -5.43 18.92 -14.01
N GLY A 64 -4.38 19.69 -14.29
CA GLY A 64 -4.51 21.06 -14.83
C GLY A 64 -5.06 22.08 -13.83
N GLN A 65 -4.88 21.84 -12.53
CA GLN A 65 -5.24 22.75 -11.45
C GLN A 65 -4.46 22.48 -10.18
N HIS A 66 -4.42 23.46 -9.28
CA HIS A 66 -3.83 23.27 -7.96
C HIS A 66 -4.68 22.34 -7.09
N LEU A 67 -4.01 21.50 -6.31
CA LEU A 67 -4.65 20.63 -5.34
C LEU A 67 -4.98 21.39 -4.06
N ILE A 68 -6.21 21.24 -3.59
CA ILE A 68 -6.63 21.80 -2.31
C ILE A 68 -6.13 20.89 -1.20
N GLN A 69 -5.40 21.45 -0.23
CA GLN A 69 -4.90 20.74 0.94
C GLN A 69 -5.69 21.09 2.19
N SER A 70 -5.98 20.07 2.98
CA SER A 70 -6.55 20.21 4.32
C SER A 70 -5.75 19.33 5.27
N GLU A 71 -5.00 19.95 6.17
CA GLU A 71 -4.10 19.29 7.11
C GLU A 71 -4.79 19.04 8.46
N THR A 72 -4.59 17.86 9.00
CA THR A 72 -4.90 17.49 10.38
C THR A 72 -3.60 17.17 11.12
N LYS A 73 -3.67 16.89 12.42
CA LYS A 73 -2.50 16.45 13.19
C LYS A 73 -1.85 15.17 12.64
N HIS A 74 -2.63 14.29 11.99
CA HIS A 74 -2.20 12.93 11.64
C HIS A 74 -2.24 12.61 10.15
N SER A 75 -2.88 13.44 9.36
CA SER A 75 -2.97 13.25 7.91
C SER A 75 -3.18 14.57 7.17
N THR A 76 -2.88 14.56 5.87
CA THR A 76 -3.23 15.63 4.94
C THR A 76 -4.15 15.06 3.86
N LYS A 77 -5.29 15.72 3.65
CA LYS A 77 -6.18 15.43 2.53
C LYS A 77 -5.85 16.32 1.36
N ILE A 78 -5.61 15.72 0.21
CA ILE A 78 -5.55 16.44 -1.07
C ILE A 78 -6.86 16.22 -1.81
N THR A 79 -7.41 17.31 -2.33
CA THR A 79 -8.76 17.32 -2.95
C THR A 79 -8.73 18.08 -4.26
N PHE A 80 -9.45 17.58 -5.25
CA PHE A 80 -9.74 18.28 -6.50
C PHE A 80 -11.11 17.88 -7.03
N SER A 81 -11.70 18.76 -7.83
CA SER A 81 -13.00 18.55 -8.48
C SER A 81 -12.90 18.88 -9.96
N LYS A 82 -13.56 18.10 -10.78
CA LYS A 82 -13.63 18.30 -12.24
C LYS A 82 -15.00 17.91 -12.77
N PRO A 83 -15.44 18.49 -13.89
CA PRO A 83 -16.62 18.04 -14.60
C PRO A 83 -16.54 16.54 -14.96
N ASN A 84 -17.67 15.84 -14.83
CA ASN A 84 -17.74 14.39 -15.10
C ASN A 84 -17.34 14.00 -16.53
N ASN A 85 -17.45 14.91 -17.49
CA ASN A 85 -17.10 14.70 -18.89
C ASN A 85 -15.62 14.92 -19.22
N GLU A 86 -14.82 15.42 -18.28
CA GLU A 86 -13.37 15.52 -18.50
C GLU A 86 -12.73 14.15 -18.58
N TYR A 87 -11.70 14.02 -19.42
CA TYR A 87 -11.00 12.74 -19.68
C TYR A 87 -10.52 12.07 -18.39
N VAL A 88 -9.84 12.84 -17.53
CA VAL A 88 -9.28 12.31 -16.26
C VAL A 88 -10.39 11.71 -15.39
N MET A 89 -11.55 12.41 -15.26
CA MET A 89 -12.65 11.90 -14.43
C MET A 89 -13.32 10.67 -15.04
N ARG A 90 -13.54 10.66 -16.35
CA ARG A 90 -14.11 9.49 -17.02
C ARG A 90 -13.23 8.24 -16.83
N GLU A 91 -11.92 8.38 -16.96
CA GLU A 91 -10.99 7.26 -16.77
C GLU A 91 -10.98 6.79 -15.31
N ILE A 92 -10.95 7.71 -14.33
CA ILE A 92 -11.02 7.35 -12.92
C ILE A 92 -12.30 6.59 -12.62
N LEU A 93 -13.46 7.13 -13.00
CA LEU A 93 -14.75 6.51 -12.72
C LEU A 93 -14.90 5.15 -13.41
N ARG A 94 -14.38 5.02 -14.62
CA ARG A 94 -14.38 3.74 -15.37
C ARG A 94 -13.51 2.68 -14.68
N LEU A 95 -12.31 3.05 -14.22
CA LEU A 95 -11.29 2.10 -13.74
C LEU A 95 -11.42 1.76 -12.25
N VAL A 96 -11.98 2.67 -11.44
CA VAL A 96 -12.25 2.40 -10.02
C VAL A 96 -13.55 1.58 -9.83
N GLY A 97 -14.42 1.58 -10.84
CA GLY A 97 -15.69 0.85 -10.79
C GLY A 97 -16.71 1.50 -9.83
N SER A 98 -17.52 0.67 -9.18
CA SER A 98 -18.64 1.14 -8.33
C SER A 98 -18.25 1.58 -6.92
N GLY A 99 -17.00 1.37 -6.52
CA GLY A 99 -16.52 1.76 -5.19
C GLY A 99 -16.30 3.28 -5.10
N THR A 100 -16.85 3.91 -4.07
CA THR A 100 -16.70 5.35 -3.83
C THR A 100 -15.72 5.69 -2.72
N HIS A 101 -15.29 4.70 -1.96
CA HIS A 101 -14.36 4.85 -0.85
C HIS A 101 -13.33 3.72 -0.88
N HIS A 102 -12.07 4.00 -0.56
CA HIS A 102 -10.97 3.02 -0.62
C HIS A 102 -11.29 1.69 0.08
N SER A 103 -12.06 1.70 1.17
CA SER A 103 -12.46 0.48 1.90
C SER A 103 -13.40 -0.44 1.11
N THR A 104 -14.01 0.03 0.03
CA THR A 104 -14.93 -0.73 -0.84
C THR A 104 -14.45 -0.83 -2.28
N MET A 105 -13.41 -0.08 -2.66
CA MET A 105 -12.83 -0.11 -3.99
C MET A 105 -12.14 -1.44 -4.28
N LYS A 106 -12.17 -1.85 -5.54
CA LYS A 106 -11.44 -3.00 -6.08
C LYS A 106 -10.70 -2.59 -7.34
N MET A 107 -9.62 -3.27 -7.65
CA MET A 107 -8.98 -3.09 -8.95
C MET A 107 -9.88 -3.68 -10.04
N ASN A 108 -10.18 -2.88 -11.05
CA ASN A 108 -10.88 -3.36 -12.23
C ASN A 108 -9.95 -4.32 -13.01
N GLU A 109 -10.51 -5.35 -13.64
CA GLU A 109 -9.76 -6.31 -14.46
C GLU A 109 -8.92 -5.65 -15.55
N GLU A 110 -9.41 -4.55 -16.13
CA GLU A 110 -8.66 -3.78 -17.12
C GLU A 110 -7.29 -3.29 -16.61
N LEU A 111 -7.16 -3.01 -15.29
CA LEU A 111 -5.88 -2.60 -14.69
C LEU A 111 -4.83 -3.72 -14.73
N PHE A 112 -5.24 -4.97 -14.83
CA PHE A 112 -4.30 -6.08 -15.01
C PHE A 112 -3.82 -6.24 -16.46
N SER A 113 -4.45 -5.55 -17.40
CA SER A 113 -4.11 -5.57 -18.84
C SER A 113 -3.24 -4.38 -19.29
N ILE A 114 -3.00 -3.38 -18.42
CA ILE A 114 -2.13 -2.24 -18.74
C ILE A 114 -0.66 -2.65 -18.80
N THR A 115 0.19 -1.77 -19.31
CA THR A 115 1.63 -2.06 -19.45
C THR A 115 2.33 -2.27 -18.12
N SER A 116 3.49 -2.91 -18.12
CA SER A 116 4.29 -3.15 -16.91
C SER A 116 4.66 -1.84 -16.19
N ASP A 117 4.98 -0.79 -16.94
CA ASP A 117 5.36 0.50 -16.35
C ASP A 117 4.15 1.23 -15.74
N GLU A 118 2.98 1.14 -16.35
CA GLU A 118 1.72 1.64 -15.77
C GLU A 118 1.34 0.86 -14.50
N LYS A 119 1.50 -0.46 -14.48
CA LYS A 119 1.29 -1.29 -13.28
C LYS A 119 2.23 -0.87 -12.15
N LYS A 120 3.50 -0.65 -12.45
CA LYS A 120 4.48 -0.15 -11.45
C LYS A 120 4.11 1.24 -10.95
N ALA A 121 3.65 2.14 -11.82
CA ALA A 121 3.21 3.47 -11.43
C ALA A 121 1.97 3.42 -10.53
N LEU A 122 1.00 2.55 -10.83
CA LEU A 122 -0.18 2.31 -10.00
C LEU A 122 0.23 1.79 -8.60
N LEU A 123 1.09 0.79 -8.54
CA LEU A 123 1.62 0.27 -7.27
C LEU A 123 2.41 1.32 -6.49
N ARG A 124 3.16 2.17 -7.18
CA ARG A 124 3.87 3.31 -6.58
C ARG A 124 2.90 4.31 -5.96
N GLY A 125 1.82 4.64 -6.65
CA GLY A 125 0.76 5.51 -6.11
C GLY A 125 0.14 4.95 -4.84
N ILE A 126 -0.19 3.66 -4.82
CA ILE A 126 -0.65 2.97 -3.61
C ILE A 126 0.40 3.08 -2.50
N ALA A 127 1.67 2.77 -2.81
CA ALA A 127 2.75 2.75 -1.82
C ALA A 127 3.10 4.15 -1.27
N ASP A 128 2.95 5.21 -2.06
CA ASP A 128 3.21 6.57 -1.60
C ASP A 128 2.19 7.02 -0.54
N VAL A 129 0.92 6.61 -0.64
CA VAL A 129 -0.11 6.99 0.35
C VAL A 129 -0.30 5.99 1.47
N THR A 130 -0.09 4.70 1.22
CA THR A 130 -0.38 3.63 2.19
C THR A 130 0.87 2.91 2.68
N GLY A 131 1.99 3.07 1.99
CA GLY A 131 3.21 2.35 2.26
C GLY A 131 4.24 3.15 3.05
N TYR A 132 5.11 2.43 3.71
CA TYR A 132 6.29 2.98 4.36
C TYR A 132 7.44 1.99 4.29
N ILE A 133 8.66 2.51 4.41
CA ILE A 133 9.87 1.69 4.47
C ILE A 133 10.43 1.70 5.89
N ARG A 134 10.91 0.55 6.32
CA ARG A 134 11.37 0.37 7.69
C ARG A 134 12.49 -0.65 7.79
N ALA A 135 13.43 -0.39 8.69
CA ALA A 135 14.35 -1.39 9.18
C ALA A 135 13.57 -2.51 9.91
N SER A 136 13.92 -3.76 9.64
CA SER A 136 13.25 -4.87 10.33
C SER A 136 13.49 -4.80 11.84
N ASN A 137 12.46 -5.20 12.61
CA ASN A 137 12.58 -5.28 14.06
C ASN A 137 13.72 -6.20 14.47
N ILE A 138 14.74 -5.62 15.07
CA ILE A 138 15.93 -6.29 15.61
C ILE A 138 15.58 -7.32 16.70
N ALA A 139 14.38 -7.23 17.28
CA ALA A 139 13.91 -8.08 18.37
C ALA A 139 13.86 -9.57 18.04
N PHE A 140 13.76 -9.94 16.76
CA PHE A 140 13.59 -11.35 16.38
C PHE A 140 14.82 -12.03 15.82
N LYS A 141 15.82 -11.31 15.27
CA LYS A 141 17.12 -11.86 14.89
C LYS A 141 18.17 -10.75 14.84
N LYS A 142 19.14 -10.79 15.75
CA LYS A 142 20.24 -9.81 15.83
C LYS A 142 21.13 -9.73 14.58
N GLU A 143 21.08 -10.70 13.67
CA GLU A 143 22.06 -10.87 12.60
C GLU A 143 21.57 -10.57 11.19
N SER A 144 20.26 -10.53 10.93
CA SER A 144 19.73 -10.22 9.59
C SER A 144 18.80 -9.02 9.63
N LYS A 145 19.34 -7.83 9.36
CA LYS A 145 18.50 -6.67 9.07
C LYS A 145 17.75 -6.94 7.75
N GLN A 146 16.48 -7.23 7.84
CA GLN A 146 15.60 -7.43 6.69
C GLN A 146 14.78 -6.17 6.51
N HIS A 147 15.31 -5.21 5.76
CA HIS A 147 14.58 -4.00 5.45
C HIS A 147 13.43 -4.30 4.49
N ARG A 148 12.27 -3.72 4.76
CA ARG A 148 11.03 -4.03 4.05
C ARG A 148 10.24 -2.77 3.74
N VAL A 149 9.52 -2.83 2.64
CA VAL A 149 8.38 -1.97 2.36
C VAL A 149 7.12 -2.65 2.90
N TYR A 150 6.30 -1.90 3.59
CA TYR A 150 5.02 -2.30 4.13
C TYR A 150 3.95 -1.48 3.41
N ILE A 151 2.98 -2.12 2.80
CA ILE A 151 1.80 -1.49 2.23
C ILE A 151 0.62 -1.84 3.13
N GLU A 152 0.02 -0.84 3.77
CA GLU A 152 -1.06 -1.01 4.74
C GLU A 152 -2.38 -0.55 4.15
N ILE A 153 -3.34 -1.46 4.03
CA ILE A 153 -4.66 -1.19 3.47
C ILE A 153 -5.69 -1.25 4.59
N PRO A 154 -6.22 -0.10 5.04
CA PRO A 154 -7.22 -0.10 6.10
C PRO A 154 -8.58 -0.57 5.59
N GLY A 155 -9.13 -1.61 6.22
CA GLY A 155 -10.50 -2.05 6.03
C GLY A 155 -10.84 -2.70 4.69
N ASN A 156 -9.86 -2.98 3.83
CA ASN A 156 -10.09 -3.57 2.52
C ASN A 156 -9.13 -4.74 2.25
N TRP A 157 -9.52 -5.93 2.68
CA TRP A 157 -8.73 -7.13 2.49
C TRP A 157 -8.67 -7.58 1.01
N TYR A 158 -9.70 -7.31 0.21
CA TYR A 158 -9.67 -7.59 -1.23
C TYR A 158 -8.57 -6.81 -1.95
N MET A 159 -8.38 -5.54 -1.58
CA MET A 159 -7.31 -4.73 -2.16
C MET A 159 -5.92 -5.30 -1.88
N VAL A 160 -5.73 -5.97 -0.74
CA VAL A 160 -4.46 -6.66 -0.44
C VAL A 160 -4.20 -7.79 -1.45
N ILE A 161 -5.24 -8.53 -1.83
CA ILE A 161 -5.15 -9.59 -2.83
C ILE A 161 -4.86 -8.99 -4.21
N ASP A 162 -5.57 -7.95 -4.59
CA ASP A 162 -5.36 -7.25 -5.86
C ASP A 162 -3.93 -6.71 -5.97
N ILE A 163 -3.41 -6.10 -4.90
CA ILE A 163 -2.02 -5.62 -4.81
C ILE A 163 -1.04 -6.79 -4.98
N ALA A 164 -1.27 -7.91 -4.31
CA ALA A 164 -0.40 -9.08 -4.42
C ALA A 164 -0.41 -9.66 -5.85
N ASN A 165 -1.57 -9.71 -6.49
CA ASN A 165 -1.69 -10.12 -7.90
C ASN A 165 -0.97 -9.13 -8.84
N MET A 166 -1.12 -7.83 -8.61
CA MET A 166 -0.47 -6.80 -9.41
C MET A 166 1.06 -6.84 -9.24
N LEU A 167 1.56 -7.07 -8.02
CA LEU A 167 2.98 -7.28 -7.75
C LEU A 167 3.51 -8.50 -8.50
N LYS A 168 2.77 -9.63 -8.47
CA LYS A 168 3.10 -10.83 -9.25
C LYS A 168 3.17 -10.51 -10.75
N ALA A 169 2.21 -9.75 -11.29
CA ALA A 169 2.15 -9.40 -12.70
C ALA A 169 3.32 -8.52 -13.20
N VAL A 170 4.12 -7.96 -12.28
CA VAL A 170 5.34 -7.20 -12.58
C VAL A 170 6.61 -7.86 -11.98
N ASP A 171 6.54 -9.16 -11.69
CA ASP A 171 7.64 -9.99 -11.17
C ASP A 171 8.22 -9.51 -9.82
N ILE A 172 7.40 -8.87 -8.97
CA ILE A 172 7.79 -8.45 -7.63
C ILE A 172 7.27 -9.45 -6.61
N PRO A 173 8.14 -10.19 -5.90
CA PRO A 173 7.71 -11.19 -4.93
C PRO A 173 7.18 -10.55 -3.65
N VAL A 174 6.01 -10.99 -3.22
CA VAL A 174 5.46 -10.67 -1.90
C VAL A 174 6.09 -11.59 -0.86
N GLN A 175 6.65 -11.00 0.20
CA GLN A 175 7.26 -11.78 1.26
C GLN A 175 6.22 -12.28 2.27
N THR A 176 5.28 -11.42 2.63
CA THR A 176 4.30 -11.72 3.68
C THR A 176 3.01 -10.97 3.40
N ILE A 177 1.90 -11.62 3.65
CA ILE A 177 0.57 -11.01 3.70
C ILE A 177 0.01 -11.25 5.10
N ASP A 178 -0.36 -10.17 5.76
CA ASP A 178 -1.01 -10.21 7.07
C ASP A 178 -2.40 -9.57 6.98
N PHE A 179 -3.41 -10.26 7.45
CA PHE A 179 -4.75 -9.71 7.60
C PHE A 179 -4.96 -9.29 9.07
N GLY A 180 -5.25 -7.99 9.29
CA GLY A 180 -5.42 -7.43 10.64
C GLY A 180 -4.10 -7.32 11.42
N HIS A 181 -3.07 -6.73 10.83
CA HIS A 181 -1.78 -6.57 11.50
C HIS A 181 -1.79 -5.36 12.44
N PRO A 182 -1.25 -5.51 13.68
CA PRO A 182 -1.10 -4.40 14.60
C PRO A 182 -0.09 -3.38 14.09
N ASN A 183 -0.53 -2.15 13.90
CA ASN A 183 0.37 -1.05 13.57
C ASN A 183 0.80 -0.29 14.83
N PHE A 184 1.92 -0.69 15.41
CA PHE A 184 2.52 -0.01 16.57
C PHE A 184 3.00 1.44 16.30
N ARG A 185 2.96 1.89 15.05
CA ARG A 185 3.27 3.28 14.68
C ARG A 185 2.06 4.20 14.78
N ASP A 186 0.88 3.64 14.91
CA ASP A 186 -0.33 4.41 15.11
C ASP A 186 -0.34 5.01 16.52
N SER A 187 -0.68 6.30 16.63
CA SER A 187 -0.86 7.01 17.89
C SER A 187 -1.93 6.42 18.81
N ASN A 188 -2.68 5.45 18.30
CA ASN A 188 -3.72 4.73 19.04
C ASN A 188 -3.21 3.43 19.70
N VAL A 189 -1.91 3.20 19.76
CA VAL A 189 -1.34 2.02 20.47
C VAL A 189 -1.83 1.92 21.91
N ASP A 190 -2.12 3.05 22.54
CA ASP A 190 -2.72 3.11 23.88
C ASP A 190 -4.09 2.44 23.95
N LYS A 191 -4.90 2.51 22.89
CA LYS A 191 -6.19 1.81 22.81
C LYS A 191 -6.06 0.29 22.81
N TYR A 192 -4.95 -0.23 22.32
CA TYR A 192 -4.63 -1.65 22.45
C TYR A 192 -4.33 -2.03 23.90
N ASN A 193 -3.53 -1.21 24.59
CA ASN A 193 -3.21 -1.41 26.01
C ASN A 193 -4.47 -1.33 26.88
N GLU A 194 -5.50 -0.60 26.44
CA GLU A 194 -6.83 -0.55 27.07
C GLU A 194 -7.70 -1.80 26.80
N GLY A 195 -7.16 -2.82 26.13
CA GLY A 195 -7.87 -4.07 25.83
C GLY A 195 -8.94 -3.98 24.72
N LYS A 196 -8.94 -2.90 23.95
CA LYS A 196 -9.87 -2.74 22.82
C LYS A 196 -9.39 -3.57 21.61
N LYS A 197 -9.73 -4.84 21.60
CA LYS A 197 -9.32 -5.83 20.59
C LYS A 197 -9.70 -5.47 19.13
N TYR A 198 -10.71 -4.63 18.91
CA TYR A 198 -11.14 -4.22 17.53
C TYR A 198 -10.16 -3.26 16.84
N TYR A 199 -9.19 -2.80 17.54
CA TYR A 199 -8.15 -1.93 17.00
C TYR A 199 -7.38 -2.60 15.85
N TRP A 200 -7.18 -3.89 15.95
CA TRP A 200 -6.45 -4.70 14.98
C TRP A 200 -7.24 -5.09 13.73
N LYS A 201 -8.55 -4.85 13.73
CA LYS A 201 -9.48 -5.37 12.73
C LYS A 201 -9.32 -4.78 11.35
N LYS A 202 -8.64 -3.64 11.21
CA LYS A 202 -8.80 -2.79 10.02
C LYS A 202 -7.56 -2.65 9.17
N GLU A 203 -6.39 -3.08 9.63
CA GLU A 203 -5.18 -2.95 8.85
C GLU A 203 -4.72 -4.29 8.30
N HIS A 204 -4.66 -4.35 6.99
CA HIS A 204 -4.10 -5.48 6.27
C HIS A 204 -2.78 -5.04 5.65
N GLN A 205 -1.79 -5.92 5.58
CA GLN A 205 -0.45 -5.57 5.13
C GLN A 205 0.07 -6.51 4.07
N VAL A 206 0.70 -5.93 3.05
CA VAL A 206 1.63 -6.63 2.15
C VAL A 206 3.04 -6.19 2.51
N LYS A 207 3.95 -7.14 2.67
CA LYS A 207 5.36 -6.89 3.00
C LYS A 207 6.25 -7.37 1.87
N ILE A 208 7.15 -6.51 1.42
CA ILE A 208 8.08 -6.77 0.32
C ILE A 208 9.47 -6.39 0.80
N TYR A 209 10.50 -7.16 0.45
CA TYR A 209 11.87 -6.76 0.75
C TYR A 209 12.26 -5.49 -0.02
N ALA A 210 13.07 -4.63 0.61
CA ALA A 210 13.43 -3.33 0.04
C ALA A 210 14.07 -3.47 -1.34
N ASN A 211 15.01 -4.39 -1.52
CA ASN A 211 15.67 -4.63 -2.81
C ASN A 211 14.71 -5.14 -3.91
N GLU A 212 13.68 -5.89 -3.54
CA GLU A 212 12.67 -6.38 -4.49
C GLU A 212 11.68 -5.28 -4.90
N PHE A 213 11.47 -4.28 -4.03
CA PHE A 213 10.57 -3.17 -4.32
C PHE A 213 11.23 -2.05 -5.16
N LEU A 214 12.55 -2.04 -5.33
CA LEU A 214 13.28 -1.04 -6.10
C LEU A 214 12.72 -0.78 -7.51
N PRO A 215 12.30 -1.79 -8.30
CA PRO A 215 11.73 -1.55 -9.63
C PRO A 215 10.41 -0.77 -9.63
N ILE A 216 9.69 -0.76 -8.51
CA ILE A 216 8.49 0.04 -8.30
C ILE A 216 8.90 1.41 -7.77
N GLY A 217 9.61 1.43 -6.63
CA GLY A 217 10.09 2.63 -5.97
C GLY A 217 8.99 3.52 -5.39
N PHE A 218 9.40 4.73 -5.00
CA PHE A 218 8.52 5.79 -4.52
C PHE A 218 8.76 7.07 -5.34
N ASN A 219 7.73 7.88 -5.52
CA ASN A 219 7.88 9.24 -6.06
C ASN A 219 8.25 10.26 -4.95
N ILE A 220 7.93 9.95 -3.70
CA ILE A 220 8.35 10.72 -2.54
C ILE A 220 9.86 10.52 -2.34
N LYS A 221 10.66 11.57 -2.60
CA LYS A 221 12.12 11.50 -2.73
C LYS A 221 12.82 10.86 -1.53
N HIS A 222 12.53 11.32 -0.31
CA HIS A 222 13.19 10.78 0.87
C HIS A 222 12.80 9.31 1.17
N LYS A 223 11.59 8.86 0.75
CA LYS A 223 11.22 7.44 0.81
C LYS A 223 12.03 6.64 -0.22
N GLN A 224 12.24 7.20 -1.40
CA GLN A 224 13.06 6.58 -2.44
C GLN A 224 14.54 6.46 -1.99
N GLU A 225 15.10 7.53 -1.43
CA GLU A 225 16.47 7.53 -0.87
C GLU A 225 16.62 6.47 0.25
N ALA A 226 15.64 6.37 1.13
CA ALA A 226 15.63 5.33 2.16
C ALA A 226 15.52 3.92 1.57
N LEU A 227 14.73 3.74 0.51
CA LEU A 227 14.60 2.47 -0.20
C LEU A 227 15.94 2.03 -0.81
N GLU A 228 16.63 2.91 -1.48
CA GLU A 228 17.94 2.67 -2.09
C GLU A 228 18.97 2.29 -1.03
N LYS A 229 19.09 3.11 0.02
CA LYS A 229 19.98 2.85 1.16
C LYS A 229 19.73 1.48 1.80
N TYR A 230 18.47 1.18 2.10
CA TYR A 230 18.12 -0.09 2.76
C TYR A 230 18.28 -1.30 1.84
N SER A 231 18.09 -1.11 0.53
CA SER A 231 18.34 -2.16 -0.47
C SER A 231 19.83 -2.51 -0.55
N GLU A 232 20.70 -1.50 -0.59
CA GLU A 232 22.15 -1.73 -0.56
C GLU A 232 22.61 -2.41 0.73
N GLU A 233 22.10 -1.98 1.88
CA GLU A 233 22.43 -2.59 3.17
C GLU A 233 22.00 -4.06 3.22
N LEU A 234 20.82 -4.37 2.66
CA LEU A 234 20.29 -5.72 2.61
C LEU A 234 21.15 -6.63 1.74
N ILE A 235 21.54 -6.19 0.55
CA ILE A 235 22.39 -6.93 -0.39
C ILE A 235 23.78 -7.15 0.20
N LYS A 236 24.40 -6.11 0.78
CA LYS A 236 25.73 -6.23 1.42
C LYS A 236 25.77 -7.23 2.57
N LYS A 237 24.68 -7.32 3.36
CA LYS A 237 24.62 -8.23 4.52
C LYS A 237 24.21 -9.65 4.17
N ASN A 238 23.56 -9.83 3.02
CA ASN A 238 23.08 -11.12 2.55
C ASN A 238 23.50 -11.39 1.11
N PRO A 239 24.81 -11.46 0.79
CA PRO A 239 25.29 -11.61 -0.59
C PRO A 239 24.80 -12.90 -1.28
N ASN A 240 24.41 -13.89 -0.48
CA ASN A 240 23.83 -15.16 -0.93
C ASN A 240 22.30 -15.20 -0.79
N MET A 241 21.66 -14.07 -0.53
CA MET A 241 20.21 -14.02 -0.46
C MET A 241 19.65 -14.36 -1.83
N LYS A 242 19.13 -15.56 -1.94
CA LYS A 242 18.42 -15.99 -3.14
C LYS A 242 17.26 -15.03 -3.34
N THR A 243 17.16 -14.44 -4.51
CA THR A 243 16.02 -13.60 -4.88
C THR A 243 14.73 -14.36 -4.55
N HIS A 244 13.74 -13.66 -3.99
CA HIS A 244 12.50 -14.28 -3.51
C HIS A 244 11.63 -14.91 -4.61
N LYS A 245 12.03 -14.87 -5.90
CA LYS A 245 11.47 -15.76 -6.93
C LYS A 245 11.28 -17.20 -6.43
N PHE A 246 12.17 -17.66 -5.54
CA PHE A 246 12.09 -18.99 -4.93
C PHE A 246 10.88 -19.19 -4.00
N TYR A 247 10.34 -18.14 -3.41
CA TYR A 247 9.21 -18.28 -2.48
C TYR A 247 7.87 -18.34 -3.20
N TRP A 248 7.78 -17.82 -4.43
CA TRP A 248 6.61 -18.00 -5.27
C TRP A 248 6.39 -19.45 -5.73
N GLU A 249 7.47 -20.23 -5.81
CA GLU A 249 7.48 -21.60 -6.33
C GLU A 249 7.40 -22.68 -5.25
N LYS A 250 7.57 -22.32 -3.98
CA LYS A 250 7.53 -23.29 -2.87
C LYS A 250 6.37 -22.96 -1.94
N PRO A 251 5.44 -23.91 -1.73
CA PRO A 251 4.42 -23.76 -0.69
C PRO A 251 5.12 -23.62 0.68
N ILE A 252 4.93 -22.46 1.30
CA ILE A 252 5.46 -22.18 2.64
C ILE A 252 4.40 -22.63 3.64
N ARG A 253 4.85 -23.33 4.69
CA ARG A 253 3.95 -23.80 5.74
C ARG A 253 3.19 -22.64 6.37
N ARG A 254 1.88 -22.75 6.37
CA ARG A 254 0.97 -21.81 7.05
C ARG A 254 1.32 -21.77 8.54
N LYS A 255 1.55 -20.58 9.06
CA LYS A 255 1.58 -20.34 10.49
C LYS A 255 0.26 -19.75 10.91
N THR A 256 -0.62 -20.56 11.47
CA THR A 256 -1.75 -20.05 12.24
C THR A 256 -1.21 -19.44 13.51
N LYS A 257 -1.53 -18.17 13.76
CA LYS A 257 -1.26 -17.53 15.05
C LYS A 257 -2.53 -17.63 15.88
N PRO A 258 -2.53 -18.35 17.02
CA PRO A 258 -3.66 -18.33 17.94
C PRO A 258 -3.96 -16.88 18.31
N ASN A 259 -5.25 -16.52 18.36
CA ASN A 259 -5.72 -15.16 18.68
C ASN A 259 -5.22 -14.07 17.74
N HIS A 260 -5.09 -14.36 16.44
CA HIS A 260 -4.78 -13.33 15.46
C HIS A 260 -5.89 -12.26 15.44
N PRO A 261 -5.53 -10.95 15.35
CA PRO A 261 -6.49 -9.85 15.42
C PRO A 261 -7.63 -9.90 14.41
N CYS A 262 -7.42 -10.54 13.27
CA CYS A 262 -8.47 -10.72 12.25
C CYS A 262 -9.53 -11.77 12.59
N GLU A 263 -9.37 -12.58 13.64
CA GLU A 263 -10.35 -13.63 14.00
C GLU A 263 -11.77 -13.09 14.16
N ASN A 264 -11.89 -11.83 14.57
CA ASN A 264 -13.17 -11.17 14.80
C ASN A 264 -13.59 -10.26 13.63
N ASP A 265 -12.89 -10.29 12.50
CA ASP A 265 -13.27 -9.51 11.31
C ASP A 265 -14.26 -10.33 10.47
N GLU A 266 -15.55 -10.04 10.64
CA GLU A 266 -16.64 -10.72 9.93
C GLU A 266 -16.60 -10.51 8.41
N ALA A 267 -15.92 -9.46 7.95
CA ALA A 267 -15.75 -9.19 6.52
C ALA A 267 -14.71 -10.12 5.86
N LEU A 268 -13.84 -10.77 6.65
CA LEU A 268 -12.85 -11.71 6.14
C LEU A 268 -13.47 -13.10 5.91
N PRO A 269 -13.16 -13.74 4.77
CA PRO A 269 -13.50 -15.16 4.57
C PRO A 269 -12.94 -16.01 5.71
N GLU A 270 -13.71 -17.01 6.12
CA GLU A 270 -13.33 -17.90 7.24
C GLU A 270 -12.00 -18.60 6.97
N GLU A 271 -11.72 -18.94 5.72
CA GLU A 271 -10.52 -19.63 5.27
C GLU A 271 -9.23 -18.85 5.54
N ILE A 272 -9.30 -17.51 5.56
CA ILE A 272 -8.13 -16.64 5.80
C ILE A 272 -8.17 -15.94 7.15
N ARG A 273 -9.30 -16.00 7.85
CA ARG A 273 -9.48 -15.35 9.15
C ARG A 273 -8.46 -15.86 10.18
N GLY A 274 -7.77 -14.95 10.83
CA GLY A 274 -6.77 -15.29 11.85
C GLY A 274 -5.51 -15.96 11.30
N LYS A 275 -5.31 -16.02 9.97
CA LYS A 275 -4.16 -16.66 9.34
C LYS A 275 -3.11 -15.65 8.89
N HIS A 276 -1.88 -16.09 8.92
CA HIS A 276 -0.71 -15.38 8.42
C HIS A 276 -0.16 -16.15 7.20
N PHE A 277 0.06 -15.44 6.12
CA PHE A 277 0.59 -16.01 4.89
C PHE A 277 2.00 -15.48 4.62
N GLU A 278 2.94 -16.38 4.38
CA GLU A 278 4.33 -16.05 4.05
C GLU A 278 4.56 -16.02 2.53
N SER A 279 3.55 -16.39 1.73
CA SER A 279 3.62 -16.32 0.27
C SER A 279 2.26 -16.15 -0.36
N TRP A 280 2.24 -15.56 -1.57
CA TRP A 280 1.03 -15.46 -2.38
C TRP A 280 0.46 -16.82 -2.78
N PRO A 281 1.26 -17.85 -3.22
CA PRO A 281 0.71 -19.14 -3.56
C PRO A 281 -0.12 -19.79 -2.45
N ASP A 282 0.30 -19.63 -1.19
CA ASP A 282 -0.46 -20.17 -0.05
C ASP A 282 -1.83 -19.51 0.09
N LEU A 283 -1.90 -18.19 -0.09
CA LEU A 283 -3.15 -17.44 -0.05
C LEU A 283 -4.00 -17.74 -1.27
N ALA A 284 -3.41 -17.75 -2.47
CA ALA A 284 -4.12 -18.00 -3.72
C ALA A 284 -4.79 -19.37 -3.73
N GLY A 285 -4.07 -20.41 -3.28
CA GLY A 285 -4.63 -21.75 -3.18
C GLY A 285 -5.82 -21.85 -2.22
N LEU A 286 -5.85 -21.02 -1.16
CA LEU A 286 -6.99 -20.96 -0.24
C LEU A 286 -8.21 -20.27 -0.82
N LEU A 287 -7.98 -19.20 -1.60
CA LEU A 287 -9.04 -18.38 -2.15
C LEU A 287 -9.54 -18.87 -3.51
N GLY A 288 -8.99 -20.02 -3.98
CA GLY A 288 -9.37 -20.58 -5.28
C GLY A 288 -8.83 -19.80 -6.48
N TYR A 289 -7.87 -18.90 -6.28
CA TYR A 289 -7.12 -18.31 -7.37
C TYR A 289 -6.03 -19.31 -7.80
N GLY A 290 -6.48 -20.39 -8.45
CA GLY A 290 -5.58 -21.41 -8.93
C GLY A 290 -4.85 -20.99 -10.19
N GLU A 291 -3.54 -21.25 -10.17
CA GLU A 291 -2.56 -21.31 -11.25
C GLU A 291 -2.30 -20.05 -12.07
#